data_a064fdfc14cd73d2dffe17093df28a39
#
_entry.id   a064fdfc14cd73d2dffe17093df28a39
#
_cell.length_a   1.000
_cell.length_b   1.000
_cell.length_c   1.000
_cell.angle_alpha   90.00
_cell.angle_beta   90.00
_cell.angle_gamma   90.00
#
_symmetry.space_group_name_H-M   'P 1'
#
loop_
_entity.id
_entity.type
_entity.pdbx_description
1 polymer ?
#
loop_
_entity_poly.entity_id
_entity_poly.type
_entity_poly.pdbx_seq_one_letter_code
_entity_poly.pdbx_strand_id
1 'polypeptide(L)'
;MNKKLLSLLLALCLVMALVPMTAFAEDTMDTWDGTADTSWYDENKTEFHLQAAEQLAGMAKLVNDNTANFKDKTVYLDNDLDLGGHEWISIGNGANTAWGSFQGIFDGQSHVVYNLYSHEGLKSENKDNNNNLYRNGLFGAIYNATVQNLGIENADIVIPMNDTSTYGKGILVDWMTNSTIKNCYTTGSITGGSYIEKFIGGIAGFLNGNNSISQCYSTAAITGNYDGEYYKEQEGGLEPMDCWDSLGGIVGASYTGQVTISDCWFGGEIVVNSIQAPVGGIIGFGQGVSMVNCLVATKEIGNDGLENTCWLGYVVNTDAKNCFWPADDRYGSNVSNEQSGNSAGTATNDFNSDDVLVGLQANAGSDVEWVSGIGHPTFGWDDRNVSADYSTVDKAIKNAEALNADLYSNYSDVTAAIEAVDRNKSKAEQSKVDAMAQAIEAAIAALEYKAADYSKVDAAIAKANALNKDNYKDFTGVEAAVKAVVRDKNITEQSEVDAMAKAIEDAIAALQYKDADYTKVDAAIANANALNKNDYKDFSSVEAAVNAVVRGKNITEQSEVDKMAKAIEDALAALEKKPASIIPGTSDKSPQTGDTGNLALWIALLFASCGATIAITVVNRKKKYNR
;
A
#
# COMPACT_ATOMS: atom_id res chain seq x y z
N MET A 1 25.65 3.19 -5.64
CA MET A 1 24.28 3.24 -6.14
C MET A 1 24.23 2.46 -7.45
N ASN A 2 23.55 1.32 -7.47
CA ASN A 2 23.54 0.38 -8.60
C ASN A 2 22.92 1.04 -9.84
N LYS A 3 23.59 0.93 -11.00
CA LYS A 3 23.10 1.47 -12.29
C LYS A 3 21.67 1.00 -12.63
N LYS A 4 21.24 -0.19 -12.13
CA LYS A 4 19.89 -0.72 -12.24
C LYS A 4 18.86 0.04 -11.40
N LEU A 5 19.23 0.50 -10.19
CA LEU A 5 18.36 1.32 -9.33
C LEU A 5 18.12 2.70 -9.95
N LEU A 6 19.14 3.25 -10.62
CA LEU A 6 19.03 4.52 -11.34
C LEU A 6 18.13 4.40 -12.58
N SER A 7 18.17 3.24 -13.29
CA SER A 7 17.31 3.02 -14.45
C SER A 7 15.83 2.77 -14.04
N LEU A 8 15.59 2.13 -12.89
CA LEU A 8 14.24 1.95 -12.34
C LEU A 8 13.63 3.28 -11.88
N LEU A 9 14.42 4.10 -11.19
CA LEU A 9 14.01 5.46 -10.81
C LEU A 9 13.78 6.35 -12.05
N LEU A 10 14.60 6.21 -13.09
CA LEU A 10 14.40 6.94 -14.35
C LEU A 10 13.17 6.45 -15.12
N ALA A 11 12.87 5.13 -15.10
CA ALA A 11 11.65 4.57 -15.70
C ALA A 11 10.40 5.01 -14.92
N LEU A 12 10.45 5.03 -13.59
CA LEU A 12 9.36 5.53 -12.74
C LEU A 12 9.12 7.04 -12.95
N CYS A 13 10.19 7.82 -13.07
CA CYS A 13 10.10 9.24 -13.43
C CYS A 13 9.60 9.46 -14.86
N LEU A 14 9.92 8.56 -15.81
CA LEU A 14 9.44 8.66 -17.20
C LEU A 14 7.96 8.26 -17.32
N VAL A 15 7.50 7.29 -16.55
CA VAL A 15 6.05 6.92 -16.49
C VAL A 15 5.24 8.04 -15.83
N MET A 16 5.77 8.70 -14.79
CA MET A 16 5.13 9.90 -14.23
C MET A 16 5.20 11.13 -15.15
N ALA A 17 6.15 11.18 -16.08
CA ALA A 17 6.25 12.26 -17.07
C ALA A 17 5.47 11.99 -18.37
N LEU A 18 4.97 10.75 -18.59
CA LEU A 18 4.15 10.37 -19.75
C LEU A 18 2.64 10.28 -19.43
N VAL A 19 2.23 10.40 -18.16
CA VAL A 19 0.88 10.84 -17.87
C VAL A 19 0.82 12.26 -18.42
N PRO A 20 -0.05 12.57 -19.41
CA PRO A 20 -0.29 13.94 -19.74
C PRO A 20 -0.75 14.57 -18.42
N MET A 21 0.12 15.34 -17.78
CA MET A 21 -0.35 16.45 -17.01
C MET A 21 -1.10 17.31 -18.02
N THR A 22 -2.37 16.97 -18.28
CA THR A 22 -3.31 18.04 -18.43
C THR A 22 -3.05 18.82 -17.15
N ALA A 23 -2.30 19.88 -17.26
CA ALA A 23 -2.43 20.97 -16.32
C ALA A 23 -3.94 21.19 -16.30
N PHE A 24 -4.63 20.61 -15.30
CA PHE A 24 -5.75 21.30 -14.75
C PHE A 24 -5.09 22.63 -14.39
N ALA A 25 -5.33 23.65 -15.20
CA ALA A 25 -5.36 24.97 -14.65
C ALA A 25 -6.20 24.72 -13.37
N GLU A 26 -5.59 24.78 -12.18
CA GLU A 26 -6.36 25.17 -11.04
C GLU A 26 -7.05 26.41 -11.55
N ASP A 27 -8.33 26.31 -11.88
CA ASP A 27 -9.19 27.46 -11.92
C ASP A 27 -9.01 28.03 -10.52
N THR A 28 -8.10 28.98 -10.40
CA THR A 28 -7.89 29.69 -9.16
C THR A 28 -9.20 30.43 -8.96
N MET A 29 -10.04 29.81 -8.11
CA MET A 29 -11.31 30.39 -7.71
C MET A 29 -11.01 31.81 -7.23
N ASP A 30 -11.69 32.79 -7.78
CA ASP A 30 -11.52 34.17 -7.35
C ASP A 30 -11.87 34.28 -5.87
N THR A 31 -10.90 34.64 -5.06
CA THR A 31 -11.06 34.82 -3.63
C THR A 31 -11.81 36.11 -3.37
N TRP A 32 -12.86 36.07 -2.56
CA TRP A 32 -13.63 37.24 -2.16
C TRP A 32 -12.77 38.34 -1.52
N ASP A 33 -12.99 39.58 -1.91
CA ASP A 33 -12.26 40.74 -1.40
C ASP A 33 -12.94 41.47 -0.22
N GLY A 34 -14.05 40.91 0.31
CA GLY A 34 -14.83 41.51 1.40
C GLY A 34 -15.90 42.50 0.95
N THR A 35 -16.07 42.73 -0.35
CA THR A 35 -17.08 43.68 -0.87
C THR A 35 -18.41 43.01 -1.13
N ALA A 36 -19.49 43.83 -1.27
CA ALA A 36 -20.83 43.35 -1.56
C ALA A 36 -21.39 44.00 -2.81
N ASP A 37 -21.77 43.17 -3.79
CA ASP A 37 -22.43 43.63 -5.03
C ASP A 37 -23.94 43.31 -4.98
N THR A 38 -24.78 44.35 -5.02
CA THR A 38 -26.24 44.22 -5.07
C THR A 38 -26.81 44.57 -6.46
N SER A 39 -25.96 44.85 -7.44
CA SER A 39 -26.38 45.34 -8.78
C SER A 39 -27.15 44.30 -9.59
N TRP A 40 -27.01 43.02 -9.21
CA TRP A 40 -27.72 41.90 -9.86
C TRP A 40 -29.20 41.80 -9.47
N TYR A 41 -29.62 42.42 -8.35
CA TYR A 41 -30.96 42.30 -7.84
C TYR A 41 -31.96 43.18 -8.62
N ASP A 42 -33.07 42.58 -9.01
CA ASP A 42 -34.23 43.23 -9.63
C ASP A 42 -35.51 42.71 -8.92
N GLU A 43 -36.30 43.62 -8.30
CA GLU A 43 -37.50 43.25 -7.55
C GLU A 43 -38.54 42.48 -8.37
N ASN A 44 -38.57 42.71 -9.69
CA ASN A 44 -39.53 42.10 -10.61
C ASN A 44 -39.15 40.68 -11.06
N LYS A 45 -37.90 40.24 -10.78
CA LYS A 45 -37.44 38.88 -11.07
C LYS A 45 -37.78 37.92 -9.92
N THR A 46 -38.00 36.66 -10.28
CA THR A 46 -38.27 35.57 -9.35
C THR A 46 -37.10 34.59 -9.23
N GLU A 47 -36.13 34.68 -10.13
CA GLU A 47 -34.96 33.82 -10.17
C GLU A 47 -33.69 34.66 -10.29
N PHE A 48 -32.67 34.29 -9.54
CA PHE A 48 -31.38 34.96 -9.49
C PHE A 48 -30.27 33.93 -9.54
N HIS A 49 -29.17 34.26 -10.19
CA HIS A 49 -28.01 33.42 -10.38
C HIS A 49 -26.78 34.13 -9.84
N LEU A 50 -26.18 33.58 -8.79
CA LEU A 50 -24.98 34.12 -8.16
C LEU A 50 -23.75 33.36 -8.66
N GLN A 51 -22.76 34.07 -9.14
CA GLN A 51 -21.56 33.53 -9.75
C GLN A 51 -20.27 33.94 -9.01
N ALA A 52 -20.39 34.86 -8.07
CA ALA A 52 -19.25 35.42 -7.32
C ALA A 52 -19.61 35.66 -5.86
N ALA A 53 -18.61 35.63 -4.98
CA ALA A 53 -18.79 35.82 -3.54
C ALA A 53 -19.32 37.22 -3.16
N GLU A 54 -18.95 38.26 -3.94
CA GLU A 54 -19.47 39.61 -3.79
C GLU A 54 -20.99 39.68 -3.98
N GLN A 55 -21.55 38.85 -4.87
CA GLN A 55 -22.99 38.76 -5.10
C GLN A 55 -23.68 38.06 -3.92
N LEU A 56 -23.08 37.02 -3.35
CA LEU A 56 -23.60 36.37 -2.15
C LEU A 56 -23.57 37.33 -0.95
N ALA A 57 -22.49 38.11 -0.80
CA ALA A 57 -22.40 39.18 0.19
C ALA A 57 -23.44 40.30 -0.09
N GLY A 58 -23.70 40.60 -1.36
CA GLY A 58 -24.78 41.50 -1.79
C GLY A 58 -26.16 41.00 -1.33
N MET A 59 -26.42 39.68 -1.44
CA MET A 59 -27.64 39.07 -0.92
C MET A 59 -27.77 39.26 0.59
N ALA A 60 -26.69 39.04 1.34
CA ALA A 60 -26.66 39.28 2.79
C ALA A 60 -27.04 40.73 3.08
N LYS A 61 -26.47 41.69 2.38
CA LYS A 61 -26.79 43.09 2.54
C LYS A 61 -28.26 43.39 2.24
N LEU A 62 -28.83 42.88 1.18
CA LEU A 62 -30.23 43.09 0.81
C LEU A 62 -31.21 42.58 1.87
N VAL A 63 -30.93 41.37 2.42
CA VAL A 63 -31.75 40.77 3.48
C VAL A 63 -31.60 41.53 4.79
N ASN A 64 -30.38 41.87 5.18
CA ASN A 64 -30.07 42.53 6.47
C ASN A 64 -30.59 43.97 6.51
N ASP A 65 -30.58 44.68 5.40
CA ASP A 65 -31.17 46.03 5.25
C ASP A 65 -32.70 46.01 5.10
N ASN A 66 -33.32 44.81 5.04
CA ASN A 66 -34.74 44.61 4.74
C ASN A 66 -35.18 45.18 3.39
N THR A 67 -34.26 45.29 2.45
CA THR A 67 -34.57 45.71 1.09
C THR A 67 -35.24 44.57 0.29
N ALA A 68 -34.79 43.32 0.53
CA ALA A 68 -35.38 42.13 -0.07
C ALA A 68 -35.24 40.92 0.86
N ASN A 69 -36.34 40.20 1.10
CA ASN A 69 -36.33 38.96 1.89
C ASN A 69 -36.40 37.70 1.00
N PHE A 70 -36.49 37.87 -0.32
CA PHE A 70 -36.60 36.83 -1.36
C PHE A 70 -37.81 35.90 -1.24
N LYS A 71 -38.86 36.30 -0.53
CA LYS A 71 -40.10 35.52 -0.48
C LYS A 71 -40.65 35.28 -1.89
N ASP A 72 -41.03 34.03 -2.16
CA ASP A 72 -41.53 33.56 -3.48
C ASP A 72 -40.49 33.70 -4.63
N LYS A 73 -39.20 33.74 -4.28
CA LYS A 73 -38.08 33.85 -5.19
C LYS A 73 -37.07 32.72 -4.96
N THR A 74 -36.34 32.35 -6.03
CA THR A 74 -35.25 31.38 -5.97
C THR A 74 -33.91 32.04 -6.27
N VAL A 75 -32.93 31.75 -5.48
CA VAL A 75 -31.53 32.14 -5.67
C VAL A 75 -30.72 30.90 -5.93
N TYR A 76 -30.08 30.83 -7.08
CA TYR A 76 -29.19 29.76 -7.49
C TYR A 76 -27.73 30.18 -7.28
N LEU A 77 -26.90 29.22 -6.87
CA LEU A 77 -25.46 29.36 -6.89
C LEU A 77 -24.94 28.64 -8.15
N ASP A 78 -24.32 29.37 -9.07
CA ASP A 78 -23.86 28.82 -10.35
C ASP A 78 -22.39 28.40 -10.36
N ASN A 79 -21.62 28.80 -9.36
CA ASN A 79 -20.20 28.46 -9.17
C ASN A 79 -19.89 28.12 -7.72
N ASP A 80 -18.81 27.41 -7.49
CA ASP A 80 -18.18 27.35 -6.17
C ASP A 80 -17.64 28.72 -5.81
N LEU A 81 -17.73 29.10 -4.53
CA LEU A 81 -17.30 30.40 -4.03
C LEU A 81 -16.26 30.25 -2.92
N ASP A 82 -15.18 31.05 -2.99
CA ASP A 82 -14.19 31.15 -1.90
C ASP A 82 -14.35 32.48 -1.16
N LEU A 83 -14.72 32.39 0.12
CA LEU A 83 -14.87 33.58 0.98
C LEU A 83 -13.52 34.09 1.54
N GLY A 84 -12.41 33.42 1.19
CA GLY A 84 -11.06 33.89 1.45
C GLY A 84 -10.66 34.09 2.89
N GLY A 85 -11.47 33.63 3.86
CA GLY A 85 -11.24 33.88 5.26
C GLY A 85 -11.48 35.35 5.69
N HIS A 86 -12.20 36.12 4.88
CA HIS A 86 -12.70 37.43 5.30
C HIS A 86 -13.89 37.27 6.25
N GLU A 87 -14.04 38.20 7.22
CA GLU A 87 -15.16 38.19 8.16
C GLU A 87 -16.49 38.20 7.42
N TRP A 88 -17.26 37.12 7.60
CA TRP A 88 -18.55 36.94 6.94
C TRP A 88 -19.68 37.66 7.66
N ILE A 89 -20.50 38.35 6.91
CA ILE A 89 -21.75 38.94 7.38
C ILE A 89 -22.90 37.99 7.04
N SER A 90 -23.43 37.30 8.04
CA SER A 90 -24.48 36.31 7.85
C SER A 90 -25.70 36.84 7.09
N ILE A 91 -26.31 36.01 6.24
CA ILE A 91 -27.52 36.32 5.53
C ILE A 91 -28.73 36.27 6.51
N GLY A 92 -29.26 37.39 6.87
CA GLY A 92 -30.36 37.50 7.84
C GLY A 92 -29.91 37.79 9.25
N ASN A 93 -30.43 38.88 9.82
CA ASN A 93 -30.18 39.32 11.20
C ASN A 93 -31.42 39.21 12.09
N GLY A 94 -32.52 38.64 11.56
CA GLY A 94 -33.75 38.39 12.29
C GLY A 94 -33.64 37.27 13.31
N ALA A 95 -34.71 37.05 14.07
CA ALA A 95 -34.86 35.92 14.98
C ALA A 95 -36.03 35.02 14.49
N ASN A 96 -37.12 34.99 15.22
CA ASN A 96 -38.28 34.15 14.96
C ASN A 96 -39.35 34.84 14.08
N THR A 97 -39.01 35.86 13.32
CA THR A 97 -39.93 36.68 12.53
C THR A 97 -39.51 36.73 11.07
N ALA A 98 -40.45 37.10 10.21
CA ALA A 98 -40.17 37.32 8.79
C ALA A 98 -39.23 38.52 8.53
N TRP A 99 -39.17 39.46 9.49
CA TRP A 99 -38.31 40.63 9.37
C TRP A 99 -36.85 40.30 9.61
N GLY A 100 -35.99 40.73 8.71
CA GLY A 100 -34.54 40.44 8.76
C GLY A 100 -34.18 38.99 8.54
N SER A 101 -35.05 38.17 7.95
CA SER A 101 -34.77 36.77 7.65
C SER A 101 -34.89 36.48 6.17
N PHE A 102 -34.09 35.55 5.66
CA PHE A 102 -34.26 35.03 4.30
C PHE A 102 -35.52 34.15 4.21
N GLN A 103 -36.32 34.32 3.15
CA GLN A 103 -37.64 33.69 3.01
C GLN A 103 -37.84 32.97 1.68
N GLY A 104 -36.81 32.88 0.83
CA GLY A 104 -36.87 32.26 -0.48
C GLY A 104 -36.42 30.78 -0.50
N ILE A 105 -36.14 30.33 -1.70
CA ILE A 105 -35.40 29.11 -1.95
C ILE A 105 -33.97 29.51 -2.28
N PHE A 106 -33.01 28.97 -1.56
CA PHE A 106 -31.61 29.02 -1.93
C PHE A 106 -31.18 27.63 -2.40
N ASP A 107 -30.83 27.51 -3.67
CA ASP A 107 -30.39 26.28 -4.31
C ASP A 107 -28.90 26.39 -4.66
N GLY A 108 -28.05 25.69 -3.93
CA GLY A 108 -26.62 25.66 -4.19
C GLY A 108 -26.23 24.89 -5.44
N GLN A 109 -27.16 24.18 -6.11
CA GLN A 109 -26.88 23.38 -7.32
C GLN A 109 -25.69 22.41 -7.17
N SER A 110 -25.44 21.94 -5.95
CA SER A 110 -24.28 21.12 -5.54
C SER A 110 -22.94 21.87 -5.54
N HIS A 111 -22.96 23.20 -5.61
CA HIS A 111 -21.77 24.03 -5.43
C HIS A 111 -21.39 24.17 -3.96
N VAL A 112 -20.18 24.62 -3.73
CA VAL A 112 -19.55 24.73 -2.42
C VAL A 112 -19.17 26.18 -2.10
N VAL A 113 -19.42 26.58 -0.86
CA VAL A 113 -18.88 27.80 -0.27
C VAL A 113 -17.69 27.41 0.60
N TYR A 114 -16.49 27.87 0.21
CA TYR A 114 -15.24 27.59 0.91
C TYR A 114 -14.85 28.70 1.88
N ASN A 115 -14.14 28.33 2.94
CA ASN A 115 -13.43 29.24 3.84
C ASN A 115 -14.37 30.27 4.49
N LEU A 116 -15.57 29.84 4.91
CA LEU A 116 -16.49 30.66 5.70
C LEU A 116 -15.81 31.01 7.03
N TYR A 117 -15.45 32.27 7.21
CA TYR A 117 -14.78 32.77 8.41
C TYR A 117 -15.69 33.77 9.15
N SER A 118 -15.92 33.51 10.44
CA SER A 118 -16.75 34.40 11.27
C SER A 118 -16.29 34.35 12.73
N HIS A 119 -15.51 35.32 13.14
CA HIS A 119 -15.00 35.50 14.51
C HIS A 119 -15.61 36.69 15.24
N GLU A 120 -16.09 37.68 14.51
CA GLU A 120 -16.79 38.84 15.10
C GLU A 120 -18.31 38.68 15.05
N GLY A 121 -18.80 38.02 14.01
CA GLY A 121 -20.24 37.83 13.75
C GLY A 121 -20.98 39.10 13.40
N LEU A 122 -22.13 38.95 12.75
CA LEU A 122 -23.04 40.07 12.49
C LEU A 122 -23.69 40.52 13.79
N LYS A 123 -23.34 41.71 14.21
CA LYS A 123 -23.94 42.33 15.38
C LYS A 123 -25.21 43.09 14.98
N SER A 124 -26.38 42.59 15.41
CA SER A 124 -27.66 43.29 15.31
C SER A 124 -28.01 43.95 16.65
N GLU A 125 -28.21 45.26 16.64
CA GLU A 125 -28.73 45.95 17.85
C GLU A 125 -30.23 45.67 17.99
N ASN A 126 -30.61 44.83 18.94
CA ASN A 126 -32.00 44.74 19.37
C ASN A 126 -32.35 45.95 20.24
N LYS A 127 -33.02 46.94 19.67
CA LYS A 127 -33.38 48.19 20.34
C LYS A 127 -34.31 47.98 21.53
N ASP A 128 -35.00 46.84 21.60
CA ASP A 128 -36.00 46.60 22.63
C ASP A 128 -35.41 46.02 23.95
N ASN A 129 -34.27 45.33 23.90
CA ASN A 129 -33.71 44.60 25.05
C ASN A 129 -32.25 44.88 25.36
N ASN A 130 -31.56 45.80 24.70
CA ASN A 130 -30.10 46.03 24.85
C ASN A 130 -29.20 44.78 24.59
N ASN A 131 -29.74 43.69 24.06
CA ASN A 131 -29.00 42.49 23.75
C ASN A 131 -28.44 42.58 22.34
N ASN A 132 -27.14 42.43 22.21
CA ASN A 132 -26.50 42.30 20.92
C ASN A 132 -26.75 40.87 20.39
N LEU A 133 -27.42 40.76 19.24
CA LEU A 133 -27.57 39.51 18.55
C LEU A 133 -26.34 39.32 17.63
N TYR A 134 -25.57 38.30 17.86
CA TYR A 134 -24.49 37.90 16.96
C TYR A 134 -24.99 36.78 16.05
N ARG A 135 -24.64 36.83 14.78
CA ARG A 135 -24.91 35.81 13.78
C ARG A 135 -23.58 35.41 13.11
N ASN A 136 -23.31 34.12 13.05
CA ASN A 136 -22.01 33.63 12.63
C ASN A 136 -22.10 32.64 11.42
N GLY A 137 -23.22 31.92 11.26
CA GLY A 137 -23.43 31.01 10.16
C GLY A 137 -23.51 31.67 8.79
N LEU A 138 -23.49 30.91 7.72
CA LEU A 138 -23.73 31.44 6.38
C LEU A 138 -25.05 32.19 6.33
N PHE A 139 -26.12 31.57 6.86
CA PHE A 139 -27.40 32.22 7.15
C PHE A 139 -27.53 32.49 8.65
N GLY A 140 -27.74 33.71 9.01
CA GLY A 140 -28.05 34.08 10.40
C GLY A 140 -29.50 33.77 10.78
N ALA A 141 -30.44 33.96 9.84
CA ALA A 141 -31.85 33.60 10.06
C ALA A 141 -32.58 33.27 8.76
N ILE A 142 -33.32 32.14 8.79
CA ILE A 142 -34.24 31.75 7.72
C ILE A 142 -35.66 31.56 8.24
N TYR A 143 -36.68 31.97 7.49
CA TYR A 143 -38.08 31.94 7.89
C TYR A 143 -38.99 31.52 6.73
N ASN A 144 -39.74 30.42 6.86
CA ASN A 144 -40.53 29.82 5.77
C ASN A 144 -39.72 29.66 4.47
N ALA A 145 -38.46 29.27 4.60
CA ALA A 145 -37.48 29.19 3.53
C ALA A 145 -37.05 27.76 3.24
N THR A 146 -36.37 27.58 2.10
CA THR A 146 -35.69 26.35 1.77
C THR A 146 -34.23 26.65 1.44
N VAL A 147 -33.30 25.88 2.02
CA VAL A 147 -31.88 25.86 1.64
C VAL A 147 -31.56 24.44 1.19
N GLN A 148 -31.05 24.28 -0.02
CA GLN A 148 -30.81 22.96 -0.57
C GLN A 148 -29.57 22.86 -1.44
N ASN A 149 -29.06 21.63 -1.60
CA ASN A 149 -27.98 21.28 -2.54
C ASN A 149 -26.71 22.15 -2.34
N LEU A 150 -26.29 22.39 -1.12
CA LEU A 150 -25.19 23.31 -0.77
C LEU A 150 -24.17 22.65 0.13
N GLY A 151 -22.88 22.79 -0.24
CA GLY A 151 -21.76 22.46 0.62
C GLY A 151 -21.14 23.69 1.29
N ILE A 152 -20.65 23.54 2.52
CA ILE A 152 -19.74 24.50 3.17
C ILE A 152 -18.47 23.74 3.57
N GLU A 153 -17.33 24.16 3.06
CA GLU A 153 -16.05 23.54 3.39
C GLU A 153 -15.08 24.51 4.05
N ASN A 154 -14.31 23.96 5.02
CA ASN A 154 -13.33 24.71 5.79
C ASN A 154 -13.92 25.92 6.52
N ALA A 155 -15.11 25.78 7.11
CA ALA A 155 -15.65 26.82 7.97
C ALA A 155 -14.76 27.02 9.21
N ASP A 156 -14.55 28.27 9.60
CA ASP A 156 -13.85 28.65 10.83
C ASP A 156 -14.70 29.69 11.58
N ILE A 157 -15.52 29.18 12.50
CA ILE A 157 -16.47 30.01 13.26
C ILE A 157 -16.05 30.03 14.71
N VAL A 158 -15.83 31.22 15.23
CA VAL A 158 -15.61 31.47 16.66
C VAL A 158 -16.69 32.37 17.19
N ILE A 159 -17.50 31.87 18.11
CA ILE A 159 -18.54 32.65 18.79
C ILE A 159 -17.86 33.57 19.80
N PRO A 160 -18.06 34.90 19.69
CA PRO A 160 -17.40 35.86 20.60
C PRO A 160 -17.76 35.63 22.08
N MET A 161 -16.76 35.73 22.96
CA MET A 161 -16.92 35.57 24.42
C MET A 161 -17.92 36.54 25.03
N ASN A 162 -18.14 37.67 24.40
CA ASN A 162 -19.08 38.70 24.85
C ASN A 162 -20.46 38.60 24.15
N ASP A 163 -20.70 37.51 23.42
CA ASP A 163 -22.03 37.24 22.87
C ASP A 163 -22.97 36.80 24.01
N THR A 164 -23.81 37.72 24.46
CA THR A 164 -24.84 37.48 25.47
C THR A 164 -26.18 37.06 24.87
N SER A 165 -26.23 36.76 23.57
CA SER A 165 -27.47 36.32 22.92
C SER A 165 -27.76 34.85 23.22
N THR A 166 -28.99 34.55 23.59
CA THR A 166 -29.54 33.21 23.80
C THR A 166 -30.01 32.60 22.48
N TYR A 167 -29.10 32.34 21.54
CA TYR A 167 -29.52 31.94 20.19
C TYR A 167 -28.63 30.85 19.59
N GLY A 168 -29.21 30.11 18.66
CA GLY A 168 -28.54 29.07 17.93
C GLY A 168 -27.35 29.58 17.12
N LYS A 169 -26.38 28.72 16.97
CA LYS A 169 -25.16 28.87 16.17
C LYS A 169 -24.95 27.62 15.32
N GLY A 170 -25.01 27.79 14.03
CA GLY A 170 -24.80 26.72 13.08
C GLY A 170 -23.88 27.14 11.95
N ILE A 171 -23.13 26.21 11.36
CA ILE A 171 -22.27 26.58 10.23
C ILE A 171 -23.11 27.03 9.04
N LEU A 172 -24.20 26.31 8.74
CA LEU A 172 -25.10 26.69 7.65
C LEU A 172 -26.15 27.73 8.12
N VAL A 173 -26.86 27.47 9.20
CA VAL A 173 -27.96 28.34 9.67
C VAL A 173 -27.90 28.49 11.19
N ASP A 174 -27.85 29.73 11.70
CA ASP A 174 -27.94 29.98 13.12
C ASP A 174 -29.37 29.75 13.66
N TRP A 175 -30.37 30.35 12.98
CA TRP A 175 -31.77 30.31 13.39
C TRP A 175 -32.71 29.94 12.27
N MET A 176 -33.45 28.88 12.46
CA MET A 176 -34.36 28.32 11.44
C MET A 176 -35.81 28.33 11.97
N THR A 177 -36.73 28.91 11.23
CA THR A 177 -38.15 28.94 11.59
C THR A 177 -39.03 28.46 10.44
N ASN A 178 -39.83 27.41 10.68
CA ASN A 178 -40.76 26.81 9.71
C ASN A 178 -40.14 26.58 8.32
N SER A 179 -38.94 26.08 8.30
CA SER A 179 -38.09 26.02 7.08
C SER A 179 -37.60 24.62 6.79
N THR A 180 -37.00 24.45 5.63
CA THR A 180 -36.45 23.18 5.17
C THR A 180 -34.98 23.33 4.78
N ILE A 181 -34.14 22.37 5.22
CA ILE A 181 -32.75 22.18 4.74
C ILE A 181 -32.67 20.78 4.15
N LYS A 182 -32.13 20.67 2.92
CA LYS A 182 -32.04 19.39 2.23
C LYS A 182 -30.77 19.29 1.39
N ASN A 183 -30.16 18.09 1.34
CA ASN A 183 -28.95 17.82 0.54
C ASN A 183 -27.82 18.83 0.82
N CYS A 184 -27.57 19.15 2.08
CA CYS A 184 -26.53 20.09 2.49
C CYS A 184 -25.49 19.42 3.37
N TYR A 185 -24.28 19.96 3.33
CA TYR A 185 -23.24 19.47 4.25
C TYR A 185 -22.33 20.60 4.72
N THR A 186 -21.64 20.33 5.85
CA THR A 186 -20.68 21.27 6.44
C THR A 186 -19.42 20.55 6.92
N THR A 187 -18.28 21.22 6.73
CA THR A 187 -16.98 20.82 7.29
C THR A 187 -16.30 22.03 7.95
N GLY A 188 -15.21 21.80 8.68
CA GLY A 188 -14.45 22.85 9.35
C GLY A 188 -14.68 22.85 10.86
N SER A 189 -14.81 24.02 11.48
CA SER A 189 -14.97 24.12 12.93
C SER A 189 -15.95 25.22 13.36
N ILE A 190 -16.62 24.98 14.49
CA ILE A 190 -17.40 25.98 15.22
C ILE A 190 -17.07 25.89 16.70
N THR A 191 -16.57 26.98 17.26
CA THR A 191 -16.16 27.06 18.67
C THR A 191 -17.04 28.06 19.43
N GLY A 192 -17.70 27.59 20.49
CA GLY A 192 -18.54 28.38 21.33
C GLY A 192 -17.76 29.20 22.35
N GLY A 193 -18.21 30.46 22.61
CA GLY A 193 -17.70 31.30 23.70
C GLY A 193 -18.36 30.97 25.05
N SER A 194 -17.87 31.58 26.12
CA SER A 194 -18.11 31.19 27.52
C SER A 194 -19.38 31.73 28.20
N TYR A 195 -20.27 32.42 27.52
CA TYR A 195 -21.45 32.98 28.16
C TYR A 195 -22.78 32.41 27.63
N ILE A 196 -23.55 31.87 28.55
CA ILE A 196 -25.00 31.55 28.58
C ILE A 196 -25.70 31.19 27.23
N GLU A 197 -26.41 30.07 27.27
CA GLU A 197 -27.49 29.67 26.34
C GLU A 197 -27.08 29.62 24.84
N LYS A 198 -26.14 28.76 24.55
CA LYS A 198 -25.73 28.52 23.16
C LYS A 198 -26.19 27.15 22.66
N PHE A 199 -26.92 27.16 21.56
CA PHE A 199 -27.33 25.94 20.86
C PHE A 199 -26.44 25.79 19.61
N ILE A 200 -25.44 24.94 19.69
CA ILE A 200 -24.45 24.82 18.66
C ILE A 200 -24.71 23.54 17.82
N GLY A 201 -24.87 23.70 16.52
CA GLY A 201 -25.04 22.58 15.59
C GLY A 201 -24.17 22.67 14.37
N GLY A 202 -23.75 21.54 13.83
CA GLY A 202 -22.96 21.51 12.61
C GLY A 202 -23.70 22.08 11.39
N ILE A 203 -25.00 21.80 11.27
CA ILE A 203 -25.88 22.35 10.21
C ILE A 203 -26.68 23.54 10.74
N ALA A 204 -27.45 23.35 11.79
CA ALA A 204 -28.33 24.40 12.31
C ALA A 204 -28.19 24.54 13.80
N GLY A 205 -28.16 25.78 14.29
CA GLY A 205 -28.06 26.06 15.71
C GLY A 205 -29.37 25.84 16.44
N PHE A 206 -30.43 26.59 16.07
CA PHE A 206 -31.72 26.54 16.73
C PHE A 206 -32.90 26.44 15.77
N LEU A 207 -33.82 25.55 16.08
CA LEU A 207 -35.04 25.30 15.33
C LEU A 207 -36.27 25.78 16.09
N ASN A 208 -37.08 26.64 15.46
CA ASN A 208 -38.31 27.15 16.02
C ASN A 208 -39.49 26.83 15.09
N GLY A 209 -40.60 26.29 15.62
CA GLY A 209 -41.75 25.89 14.82
C GLY A 209 -41.51 24.59 14.01
N ASN A 210 -42.22 24.45 12.89
CA ASN A 210 -42.17 23.21 12.10
C ASN A 210 -41.03 23.23 11.10
N ASN A 211 -40.02 22.41 11.33
CA ASN A 211 -38.81 22.38 10.51
C ASN A 211 -38.51 20.98 9.99
N SER A 212 -37.83 20.92 8.84
CA SER A 212 -37.34 19.67 8.25
C SER A 212 -35.87 19.80 7.85
N ILE A 213 -35.05 18.83 8.29
CA ILE A 213 -33.66 18.69 7.85
C ILE A 213 -33.51 17.26 7.32
N SER A 214 -33.12 17.13 6.06
CA SER A 214 -33.01 15.82 5.42
C SER A 214 -31.84 15.71 4.48
N GLN A 215 -31.28 14.51 4.36
CA GLN A 215 -30.13 14.22 3.48
C GLN A 215 -28.96 15.17 3.72
N CYS A 216 -28.69 15.49 5.00
CA CYS A 216 -27.64 16.42 5.40
C CYS A 216 -26.57 15.71 6.24
N TYR A 217 -25.36 16.23 6.18
CA TYR A 217 -24.32 15.75 7.08
C TYR A 217 -23.39 16.86 7.56
N SER A 218 -22.71 16.60 8.67
CA SER A 218 -21.62 17.43 9.15
C SER A 218 -20.44 16.58 9.60
N THR A 219 -19.23 16.98 9.20
CA THR A 219 -17.97 16.47 9.71
C THR A 219 -17.19 17.53 10.48
N ALA A 220 -17.86 18.61 10.86
CA ALA A 220 -17.25 19.73 11.57
C ALA A 220 -16.82 19.35 12.99
N ALA A 221 -15.73 19.96 13.45
CA ALA A 221 -15.34 19.97 14.85
C ALA A 221 -16.17 21.01 15.61
N ILE A 222 -16.96 20.56 16.58
CA ILE A 222 -17.85 21.41 17.38
C ILE A 222 -17.28 21.51 18.80
N THR A 223 -16.95 22.72 19.26
CA THR A 223 -16.38 22.93 20.58
C THR A 223 -17.22 23.88 21.39
N GLY A 224 -17.69 23.43 22.56
CA GLY A 224 -18.37 24.27 23.56
C GLY A 224 -17.40 24.63 24.68
N ASN A 225 -17.01 25.89 24.77
CA ASN A 225 -16.16 26.42 25.82
C ASN A 225 -17.04 27.15 26.86
N TYR A 226 -17.35 26.50 27.98
CA TYR A 226 -18.14 27.08 29.05
C TYR A 226 -17.27 27.45 30.23
N ASP A 227 -17.43 28.67 30.75
CA ASP A 227 -16.76 29.10 31.99
C ASP A 227 -17.47 28.50 33.20
N GLY A 228 -16.85 27.54 33.86
CA GLY A 228 -17.39 26.86 35.02
C GLY A 228 -17.60 27.76 36.26
N GLU A 229 -17.14 29.04 36.25
CA GLU A 229 -17.38 29.97 37.37
C GLU A 229 -18.81 30.51 37.39
N TYR A 230 -19.46 30.69 36.25
CA TYR A 230 -20.84 31.20 36.19
C TYR A 230 -21.86 30.22 36.80
N TYR A 231 -21.63 28.93 36.68
CA TYR A 231 -22.50 27.90 37.28
C TYR A 231 -22.32 27.73 38.78
N LYS A 232 -21.24 28.23 39.39
CA LYS A 232 -21.01 28.17 40.85
C LYS A 232 -21.76 29.25 41.66
N GLU A 233 -22.12 30.37 41.05
CA GLU A 233 -22.84 31.42 41.72
C GLU A 233 -24.37 31.21 41.80
N GLN A 234 -24.91 30.27 41.04
CA GLN A 234 -26.33 29.89 41.08
C GLN A 234 -26.54 28.66 42.00
N GLU A 235 -26.22 28.78 43.27
CA GLU A 235 -26.48 27.74 44.32
C GLU A 235 -27.97 27.48 44.61
N GLY A 236 -28.86 27.68 43.67
CA GLY A 236 -30.26 27.32 43.80
C GLY A 236 -30.62 26.26 42.79
N GLY A 237 -30.14 25.02 43.00
CA GLY A 237 -30.45 23.82 42.27
C GLY A 237 -31.36 24.01 41.05
N LEU A 238 -30.74 24.23 39.89
CA LEU A 238 -31.47 24.20 38.62
C LEU A 238 -31.93 22.76 38.41
N GLU A 239 -33.24 22.56 38.30
CA GLU A 239 -33.79 21.29 37.82
C GLU A 239 -33.23 21.02 36.40
N PRO A 240 -33.09 19.75 35.96
CA PRO A 240 -32.52 19.41 34.66
C PRO A 240 -33.18 20.05 33.42
N MET A 241 -34.31 20.73 33.61
CA MET A 241 -35.03 21.45 32.55
C MET A 241 -34.51 22.86 32.26
N ASP A 242 -33.58 23.37 33.06
CA ASP A 242 -32.99 24.70 32.89
C ASP A 242 -31.60 24.69 32.19
N CYS A 243 -31.21 23.57 31.56
CA CYS A 243 -30.00 23.50 30.76
C CYS A 243 -30.23 24.17 29.40
N TRP A 244 -29.82 25.42 29.28
CA TRP A 244 -30.01 26.24 28.08
C TRP A 244 -28.90 26.04 27.01
N ASP A 245 -27.82 25.40 27.37
CA ASP A 245 -26.72 25.08 26.42
C ASP A 245 -26.89 23.70 25.85
N SER A 246 -26.66 23.52 24.54
CA SER A 246 -26.64 22.19 23.95
C SER A 246 -25.83 22.13 22.65
N LEU A 247 -25.18 21.01 22.44
CA LEU A 247 -24.35 20.77 21.26
C LEU A 247 -24.87 19.55 20.50
N GLY A 248 -25.10 19.72 19.19
CA GLY A 248 -25.51 18.64 18.35
C GLY A 248 -24.69 18.55 17.05
N GLY A 249 -24.40 17.36 16.61
CA GLY A 249 -23.65 17.17 15.37
C GLY A 249 -24.33 17.79 14.15
N ILE A 250 -25.66 17.73 14.12
CA ILE A 250 -26.49 18.34 13.06
C ILE A 250 -27.23 19.57 13.59
N VAL A 251 -27.91 19.47 14.71
CA VAL A 251 -28.77 20.53 15.28
C VAL A 251 -28.40 20.81 16.73
N GLY A 252 -28.21 22.06 17.09
CA GLY A 252 -27.98 22.44 18.47
C GLY A 252 -29.22 22.18 19.34
N ALA A 253 -30.36 22.86 19.08
CA ALA A 253 -31.58 22.64 19.83
C ALA A 253 -32.87 22.88 19.03
N SER A 254 -33.97 22.30 19.59
CA SER A 254 -35.36 22.58 19.18
C SER A 254 -36.26 22.56 20.41
N TYR A 255 -37.04 23.61 20.62
CA TYR A 255 -37.95 23.71 21.77
C TYR A 255 -39.43 23.74 21.40
N THR A 256 -39.78 24.11 20.17
CA THR A 256 -41.18 24.33 19.79
C THR A 256 -41.48 23.76 18.42
N GLY A 257 -42.73 23.35 18.21
CA GLY A 257 -43.20 22.85 16.93
C GLY A 257 -42.90 21.36 16.71
N GLN A 258 -43.03 20.93 15.48
CA GLN A 258 -42.66 19.57 15.05
C GLN A 258 -41.44 19.64 14.14
N VAL A 259 -40.40 18.94 14.53
CA VAL A 259 -39.14 18.88 13.78
C VAL A 259 -38.94 17.46 13.26
N THR A 260 -38.60 17.36 11.99
CA THR A 260 -38.17 16.10 11.37
C THR A 260 -36.70 16.21 10.98
N ILE A 261 -35.89 15.30 11.50
CA ILE A 261 -34.50 15.10 11.07
C ILE A 261 -34.44 13.70 10.45
N SER A 262 -34.27 13.61 9.14
CA SER A 262 -34.28 12.32 8.45
C SER A 262 -33.09 12.16 7.51
N ASP A 263 -32.62 10.94 7.40
CA ASP A 263 -31.54 10.64 6.47
C ASP A 263 -30.35 11.61 6.66
N CYS A 264 -29.89 11.77 7.89
CA CYS A 264 -28.78 12.68 8.23
C CYS A 264 -27.67 11.91 8.93
N TRP A 265 -26.43 12.34 8.73
CA TRP A 265 -25.33 11.73 9.47
C TRP A 265 -24.31 12.75 10.00
N PHE A 266 -23.68 12.37 11.11
CA PHE A 266 -22.60 13.14 11.72
C PHE A 266 -21.34 12.28 11.84
N GLY A 267 -20.23 12.81 11.31
CA GLY A 267 -18.90 12.17 11.34
C GLY A 267 -17.80 13.06 11.90
N GLY A 268 -18.14 14.20 12.49
CA GLY A 268 -17.20 15.13 13.10
C GLY A 268 -16.85 14.80 14.55
N GLU A 269 -16.40 15.78 15.28
CA GLU A 269 -16.04 15.68 16.69
C GLU A 269 -16.84 16.71 17.51
N ILE A 270 -17.29 16.33 18.72
CA ILE A 270 -17.90 17.26 19.66
C ILE A 270 -17.08 17.26 20.94
N VAL A 271 -16.56 18.43 21.32
CA VAL A 271 -15.80 18.62 22.55
C VAL A 271 -16.54 19.65 23.41
N VAL A 272 -16.75 19.35 24.69
CA VAL A 272 -17.42 20.25 25.61
C VAL A 272 -16.69 20.32 26.95
N ASN A 273 -16.53 21.51 27.48
CA ASN A 273 -15.85 21.73 28.78
C ASN A 273 -16.82 21.76 29.98
N SER A 274 -18.13 21.72 29.72
CA SER A 274 -19.17 21.73 30.77
C SER A 274 -19.69 20.32 31.04
N ILE A 275 -19.95 20.03 32.31
CA ILE A 275 -20.52 18.73 32.74
C ILE A 275 -22.05 18.67 32.62
N GLN A 276 -22.73 19.76 32.26
CA GLN A 276 -24.20 19.84 32.29
C GLN A 276 -24.84 20.05 30.92
N ALA A 277 -24.09 20.46 29.90
CA ALA A 277 -24.65 20.71 28.59
C ALA A 277 -25.11 19.40 27.93
N PRO A 278 -26.35 19.28 27.42
CA PRO A 278 -26.77 18.16 26.60
C PRO A 278 -25.94 18.07 25.30
N VAL A 279 -25.46 16.88 25.01
CA VAL A 279 -24.67 16.60 23.80
C VAL A 279 -25.31 15.46 23.03
N GLY A 280 -25.45 15.64 21.72
CA GLY A 280 -25.94 14.60 20.84
C GLY A 280 -25.28 14.59 19.48
N GLY A 281 -25.03 13.42 18.91
CA GLY A 281 -24.47 13.30 17.57
C GLY A 281 -25.40 13.82 16.47
N ILE A 282 -26.72 13.80 16.70
CA ILE A 282 -27.69 14.38 15.75
C ILE A 282 -28.23 15.70 16.30
N ILE A 283 -28.80 15.72 17.51
CA ILE A 283 -29.34 16.92 18.10
C ILE A 283 -28.91 17.05 19.58
N GLY A 284 -28.46 18.22 20.00
CA GLY A 284 -28.06 18.44 21.37
C GLY A 284 -29.26 18.35 22.34
N PHE A 285 -30.27 19.19 22.14
CA PHE A 285 -31.52 19.13 22.88
C PHE A 285 -32.74 19.23 21.97
N GLY A 286 -33.76 18.38 22.19
CA GLY A 286 -34.94 18.35 21.34
C GLY A 286 -36.24 18.09 22.07
N GLN A 287 -37.29 18.88 21.75
CA GLN A 287 -38.65 18.61 22.15
C GLN A 287 -39.54 18.47 20.92
N GLY A 288 -40.32 17.37 20.81
CA GLY A 288 -41.19 17.13 19.67
C GLY A 288 -40.44 16.87 18.38
N VAL A 289 -39.30 16.18 18.46
CA VAL A 289 -38.42 15.85 17.30
C VAL A 289 -38.70 14.44 16.83
N SER A 290 -38.82 14.25 15.54
CA SER A 290 -38.80 12.94 14.87
C SER A 290 -37.45 12.73 14.20
N MET A 291 -36.71 11.70 14.60
CA MET A 291 -35.45 11.30 13.99
C MET A 291 -35.66 9.97 13.25
N VAL A 292 -35.40 9.96 11.96
CA VAL A 292 -35.57 8.77 11.14
C VAL A 292 -34.34 8.54 10.30
N ASN A 293 -33.81 7.31 10.31
CA ASN A 293 -32.76 6.91 9.36
C ASN A 293 -31.47 7.74 9.50
N CYS A 294 -31.11 8.11 10.74
CA CYS A 294 -29.93 8.92 11.02
C CYS A 294 -28.76 8.07 11.48
N LEU A 295 -27.53 8.55 11.19
CA LEU A 295 -26.30 7.85 11.49
C LEU A 295 -25.33 8.75 12.26
N VAL A 296 -24.81 8.26 13.40
CA VAL A 296 -23.68 8.89 14.11
C VAL A 296 -22.43 8.06 13.84
N ALA A 297 -21.62 8.53 12.90
CA ALA A 297 -20.47 7.81 12.38
C ALA A 297 -19.13 8.20 13.05
N THR A 298 -19.18 9.00 14.11
CA THR A 298 -18.01 9.37 14.91
C THR A 298 -17.80 8.40 16.07
N LYS A 299 -16.56 8.31 16.56
CA LYS A 299 -16.21 7.49 17.73
C LYS A 299 -16.29 8.24 19.05
N GLU A 300 -16.44 9.57 19.01
CA GLU A 300 -16.36 10.38 20.21
C GLU A 300 -17.27 11.62 20.11
N ILE A 301 -18.15 11.77 21.09
CA ILE A 301 -18.97 12.96 21.28
C ILE A 301 -18.92 13.34 22.76
N GLY A 302 -18.64 14.62 23.05
CA GLY A 302 -18.49 15.11 24.43
C GLY A 302 -17.25 14.56 25.13
N ASN A 303 -17.12 14.87 26.41
CA ASN A 303 -16.03 14.39 27.26
C ASN A 303 -16.48 13.23 28.15
N ASP A 304 -15.57 12.35 28.54
CA ASP A 304 -15.86 11.25 29.48
C ASP A 304 -16.47 11.75 30.77
N GLY A 305 -17.56 11.11 31.20
CA GLY A 305 -18.23 11.41 32.49
C GLY A 305 -19.32 12.45 32.43
N LEU A 306 -19.76 12.90 31.25
CA LEU A 306 -20.91 13.79 31.11
C LEU A 306 -22.23 13.01 31.22
N GLU A 307 -23.07 13.38 32.20
CA GLU A 307 -24.36 12.70 32.47
C GLU A 307 -25.40 12.91 31.36
N ASN A 308 -25.28 13.95 30.54
CA ASN A 308 -26.27 14.36 29.53
C ASN A 308 -25.80 14.13 28.09
N THR A 309 -24.80 13.26 27.87
CA THR A 309 -24.34 12.89 26.53
C THR A 309 -25.10 11.67 26.04
N CYS A 310 -25.69 11.78 24.85
CA CYS A 310 -26.42 10.71 24.19
C CYS A 310 -26.00 10.61 22.71
N TRP A 311 -25.84 9.41 22.17
CA TRP A 311 -25.42 9.24 20.77
C TRP A 311 -26.32 9.97 19.78
N LEU A 312 -27.65 9.89 19.91
CA LEU A 312 -28.56 10.60 19.02
C LEU A 312 -28.90 12.01 19.53
N GLY A 313 -29.17 12.16 20.81
CA GLY A 313 -29.49 13.43 21.41
C GLY A 313 -30.28 13.31 22.70
N TYR A 314 -30.29 14.39 23.51
CA TYR A 314 -31.13 14.53 24.70
C TYR A 314 -32.49 15.08 24.28
N VAL A 315 -33.49 14.21 24.17
CA VAL A 315 -34.76 14.57 23.55
C VAL A 315 -35.98 14.17 24.39
N VAL A 316 -37.01 15.00 24.36
CA VAL A 316 -38.25 14.82 25.11
C VAL A 316 -39.42 14.73 24.11
N ASN A 317 -40.35 13.78 24.31
CA ASN A 317 -41.48 13.54 23.40
C ASN A 317 -41.02 13.31 21.94
N THR A 318 -40.04 12.47 21.78
CA THR A 318 -39.39 12.23 20.50
C THR A 318 -39.68 10.82 19.97
N ASP A 319 -39.81 10.73 18.65
CA ASP A 319 -39.87 9.46 17.90
C ASP A 319 -38.57 9.28 17.16
N ALA A 320 -37.75 8.27 17.54
CA ALA A 320 -36.55 7.90 16.82
C ALA A 320 -36.74 6.51 16.21
N LYS A 321 -36.37 6.35 14.95
CA LYS A 321 -36.57 5.11 14.20
C LYS A 321 -35.43 4.84 13.24
N ASN A 322 -34.94 3.60 13.23
CA ASN A 322 -33.91 3.13 12.29
C ASN A 322 -32.64 3.99 12.27
N CYS A 323 -32.17 4.41 13.45
CA CYS A 323 -30.94 5.17 13.59
C CYS A 323 -29.77 4.25 13.98
N PHE A 324 -28.55 4.64 13.64
CA PHE A 324 -27.34 3.87 13.92
C PHE A 324 -26.29 4.72 14.65
N TRP A 325 -25.58 4.11 15.61
CA TRP A 325 -24.55 4.77 16.42
C TRP A 325 -23.49 3.77 16.88
N PRO A 326 -22.32 4.23 17.39
CA PRO A 326 -21.27 3.34 17.89
C PRO A 326 -21.76 2.45 19.05
N ALA A 327 -21.37 1.17 19.04
CA ALA A 327 -21.62 0.25 20.15
C ALA A 327 -20.58 0.50 21.26
N ASP A 328 -20.71 1.63 21.93
CA ASP A 328 -19.85 2.06 23.02
C ASP A 328 -20.72 2.42 24.23
N ASP A 329 -20.48 1.76 25.36
CA ASP A 329 -21.25 1.91 26.59
C ASP A 329 -20.94 3.21 27.37
N ARG A 330 -20.00 4.04 26.89
CA ARG A 330 -19.62 5.30 27.56
C ARG A 330 -20.77 6.31 27.61
N TYR A 331 -21.59 6.32 26.57
CA TYR A 331 -22.70 7.24 26.45
C TYR A 331 -24.03 6.49 26.40
N GLY A 332 -25.06 7.02 27.07
CA GLY A 332 -26.39 6.44 26.97
C GLY A 332 -26.86 6.37 25.52
N SER A 333 -27.40 5.25 25.14
CA SER A 333 -27.95 5.04 23.79
C SER A 333 -29.19 5.90 23.51
N ASN A 334 -29.68 6.64 24.48
CA ASN A 334 -31.11 6.92 24.56
C ASN A 334 -31.46 8.37 24.22
N VAL A 335 -32.27 8.42 23.22
CA VAL A 335 -33.48 9.21 23.27
C VAL A 335 -34.09 9.00 24.65
N SER A 336 -33.94 9.98 25.58
CA SER A 336 -34.45 9.88 26.95
C SER A 336 -35.96 9.90 26.90
N ASN A 337 -36.59 8.81 26.57
CA ASN A 337 -38.00 8.61 26.85
C ASN A 337 -38.33 7.11 26.93
N GLU A 338 -38.42 6.64 28.18
CA GLU A 338 -38.87 5.28 28.50
C GLU A 338 -40.34 5.01 28.14
N GLN A 339 -41.04 5.96 27.49
CA GLN A 339 -42.48 5.83 27.24
C GLN A 339 -42.87 5.23 25.89
N SER A 340 -41.97 5.14 24.91
CA SER A 340 -42.35 4.51 23.67
C SER A 340 -41.55 3.22 23.46
N GLY A 341 -42.01 2.08 23.80
CA GLY A 341 -41.39 0.77 23.64
C GLY A 341 -40.86 0.42 22.23
N ASN A 342 -40.43 1.40 21.46
CA ASN A 342 -39.86 1.31 20.15
C ASN A 342 -38.33 1.45 20.21
N SER A 343 -37.61 0.51 19.65
CA SER A 343 -36.17 0.62 19.45
C SER A 343 -35.84 1.80 18.56
N ALA A 344 -35.08 2.78 19.07
CA ALA A 344 -34.64 3.95 18.33
C ALA A 344 -33.73 3.58 17.16
N GLY A 345 -33.09 2.40 17.19
CA GLY A 345 -32.15 1.95 16.17
C GLY A 345 -31.18 0.90 16.70
N THR A 346 -29.99 0.87 16.16
CA THR A 346 -28.99 -0.18 16.40
C THR A 346 -27.61 0.41 16.69
N ALA A 347 -27.01 -0.01 17.80
CA ALA A 347 -25.61 0.22 18.09
C ALA A 347 -24.73 -0.74 17.25
N THR A 348 -23.68 -0.24 16.61
CA THR A 348 -22.81 -1.04 15.77
C THR A 348 -21.33 -0.65 15.97
N ASN A 349 -20.44 -1.64 15.83
CA ASN A 349 -18.99 -1.42 15.76
C ASN A 349 -18.46 -1.39 14.32
N ASP A 350 -19.30 -1.74 13.36
CA ASP A 350 -18.95 -1.79 11.95
C ASP A 350 -20.01 -1.10 11.10
N PHE A 351 -19.78 0.16 10.82
CA PHE A 351 -20.65 0.96 9.95
C PHE A 351 -20.59 0.53 8.47
N ASN A 352 -19.54 -0.18 8.05
CA ASN A 352 -19.42 -0.70 6.68
C ASN A 352 -20.16 -2.03 6.48
N SER A 353 -20.79 -2.57 7.52
CA SER A 353 -21.57 -3.79 7.38
C SER A 353 -22.75 -3.58 6.44
N ASP A 354 -23.06 -4.64 5.66
CA ASP A 354 -24.24 -4.65 4.77
C ASP A 354 -25.53 -4.38 5.54
N ASP A 355 -25.62 -4.78 6.81
CA ASP A 355 -26.81 -4.58 7.65
C ASP A 355 -27.12 -3.10 7.89
N VAL A 356 -26.10 -2.25 8.06
CA VAL A 356 -26.29 -0.80 8.22
C VAL A 356 -26.78 -0.18 6.92
N LEU A 357 -26.09 -0.44 5.81
CA LEU A 357 -26.47 0.11 4.51
C LEU A 357 -27.88 -0.34 4.09
N VAL A 358 -28.16 -1.64 4.18
CA VAL A 358 -29.50 -2.22 3.86
C VAL A 358 -30.56 -1.64 4.78
N GLY A 359 -30.27 -1.47 6.08
CA GLY A 359 -31.19 -0.86 7.03
C GLY A 359 -31.52 0.59 6.66
N LEU A 360 -30.53 1.41 6.31
CA LEU A 360 -30.71 2.78 5.85
C LEU A 360 -31.50 2.84 4.51
N GLN A 361 -31.16 2.01 3.55
CA GLN A 361 -31.87 1.93 2.25
C GLN A 361 -33.34 1.51 2.38
N ALA A 362 -33.62 0.56 3.25
CA ALA A 362 -34.99 0.02 3.44
C ALA A 362 -35.98 1.05 4.01
N ASN A 363 -35.50 2.09 4.70
CA ASN A 363 -36.30 3.13 5.32
C ASN A 363 -36.09 4.52 4.71
N ALA A 364 -35.27 4.62 3.67
CA ALA A 364 -34.99 5.85 2.98
C ALA A 364 -36.23 6.43 2.28
N GLY A 365 -36.33 7.74 2.18
CA GLY A 365 -37.30 8.42 1.34
C GLY A 365 -37.13 8.04 -0.13
N SER A 366 -38.16 8.22 -0.96
CA SER A 366 -38.13 7.83 -2.37
C SER A 366 -37.06 8.54 -3.22
N ASP A 367 -36.55 9.64 -2.73
CA ASP A 367 -35.53 10.49 -3.37
C ASP A 367 -34.19 10.45 -2.63
N VAL A 368 -34.00 9.48 -1.72
CA VAL A 368 -32.79 9.30 -0.94
C VAL A 368 -32.06 8.03 -1.40
N GLU A 369 -30.81 8.20 -1.83
CA GLU A 369 -29.94 7.10 -2.22
C GLU A 369 -28.78 6.98 -1.21
N TRP A 370 -28.88 6.00 -0.30
CA TRP A 370 -27.77 5.60 0.54
C TRP A 370 -26.86 4.63 -0.20
N VAL A 371 -25.57 4.88 -0.21
CA VAL A 371 -24.55 4.07 -0.86
C VAL A 371 -23.39 3.76 0.08
N SER A 372 -22.55 2.82 -0.30
CA SER A 372 -21.31 2.53 0.44
C SER A 372 -20.38 3.75 0.39
N GLY A 373 -19.88 4.15 1.56
CA GLY A 373 -18.97 5.27 1.72
C GLY A 373 -17.67 4.88 2.40
N ILE A 374 -16.81 5.86 2.62
CA ILE A 374 -15.53 5.69 3.29
C ILE A 374 -15.77 5.55 4.80
N GLY A 375 -15.67 4.33 5.30
CA GLY A 375 -15.83 4.03 6.72
C GLY A 375 -17.28 3.93 7.21
N HIS A 376 -18.27 4.42 6.45
CA HIS A 376 -19.70 4.34 6.76
C HIS A 376 -20.55 4.65 5.51
N PRO A 377 -21.84 4.28 5.46
CA PRO A 377 -22.74 4.67 4.38
C PRO A 377 -22.86 6.20 4.25
N THR A 378 -23.03 6.67 3.03
CA THR A 378 -23.22 8.07 2.67
C THR A 378 -24.25 8.21 1.53
N PHE A 379 -24.40 9.41 0.97
CA PHE A 379 -25.36 9.69 -0.10
C PHE A 379 -24.75 9.54 -1.49
N GLY A 380 -25.50 8.99 -2.44
CA GLY A 380 -25.05 8.80 -3.82
C GLY A 380 -24.68 10.08 -4.56
N TRP A 381 -25.17 11.24 -4.11
CA TRP A 381 -24.84 12.56 -4.68
C TRP A 381 -23.48 13.10 -4.21
N ASP A 382 -22.89 12.53 -3.15
CA ASP A 382 -21.64 13.07 -2.57
C ASP A 382 -20.41 12.21 -2.91
N ASP A 383 -19.85 12.44 -4.07
CA ASP A 383 -18.67 11.73 -4.58
C ASP A 383 -17.43 11.81 -3.67
N ARG A 384 -17.41 12.74 -2.69
CA ARG A 384 -16.31 12.90 -1.72
C ARG A 384 -16.32 11.83 -0.63
N ASN A 385 -17.50 11.35 -0.25
CA ASN A 385 -17.66 10.32 0.77
C ASN A 385 -18.04 8.95 0.17
N VAL A 386 -18.54 8.89 -1.06
CA VAL A 386 -18.76 7.61 -1.77
C VAL A 386 -17.44 6.90 -1.97
N SER A 387 -17.38 5.62 -1.67
CA SER A 387 -16.17 4.81 -1.91
C SER A 387 -15.83 4.72 -3.39
N ALA A 388 -14.55 4.79 -3.70
CA ALA A 388 -14.07 4.53 -5.06
C ALA A 388 -14.33 3.09 -5.50
N ASP A 389 -14.35 2.83 -6.80
CA ASP A 389 -14.40 1.49 -7.37
C ASP A 389 -13.01 0.84 -7.39
N TYR A 390 -12.82 -0.18 -6.55
CA TYR A 390 -11.58 -0.95 -6.45
C TYR A 390 -11.55 -2.20 -7.33
N SER A 391 -12.54 -2.42 -8.18
CA SER A 391 -12.64 -3.66 -8.98
C SER A 391 -11.40 -3.93 -9.85
N THR A 392 -10.77 -2.89 -10.38
CA THR A 392 -9.53 -2.98 -11.15
C THR A 392 -8.33 -3.35 -10.28
N VAL A 393 -8.23 -2.79 -9.07
CA VAL A 393 -7.20 -3.11 -8.07
C VAL A 393 -7.35 -4.57 -7.63
N ASP A 394 -8.57 -5.00 -7.29
CA ASP A 394 -8.84 -6.36 -6.84
C ASP A 394 -8.52 -7.40 -7.93
N LYS A 395 -8.79 -7.04 -9.18
CA LYS A 395 -8.39 -7.86 -10.33
C LYS A 395 -6.87 -7.94 -10.48
N ALA A 396 -6.16 -6.84 -10.32
CA ALA A 396 -4.70 -6.80 -10.39
C ALA A 396 -4.07 -7.61 -9.25
N ILE A 397 -4.59 -7.49 -8.02
CA ILE A 397 -4.16 -8.28 -6.86
C ILE A 397 -4.38 -9.78 -7.12
N LYS A 398 -5.57 -10.16 -7.60
CA LYS A 398 -5.87 -11.55 -7.93
C LYS A 398 -4.95 -12.12 -9.01
N ASN A 399 -4.58 -11.33 -10.01
CA ASN A 399 -3.61 -11.74 -11.02
C ASN A 399 -2.21 -11.96 -10.40
N ALA A 400 -1.79 -11.10 -9.47
CA ALA A 400 -0.54 -11.25 -8.74
C ALA A 400 -0.52 -12.52 -7.89
N GLU A 401 -1.59 -12.78 -7.13
CA GLU A 401 -1.74 -13.95 -6.26
C GLU A 401 -1.75 -15.29 -7.03
N ALA A 402 -2.16 -15.27 -8.30
CA ALA A 402 -2.11 -16.44 -9.17
C ALA A 402 -0.68 -16.81 -9.63
N LEU A 403 0.30 -15.94 -9.42
CA LEU A 403 1.69 -16.19 -9.79
C LEU A 403 2.42 -16.98 -8.69
N ASN A 404 3.33 -17.84 -9.11
CA ASN A 404 4.23 -18.50 -8.17
C ASN A 404 5.43 -17.57 -7.85
N ALA A 405 5.38 -16.90 -6.70
CA ALA A 405 6.39 -15.96 -6.23
C ALA A 405 7.81 -16.54 -6.20
N ASP A 406 7.94 -17.86 -5.97
CA ASP A 406 9.24 -18.53 -5.86
C ASP A 406 10.02 -18.54 -7.17
N LEU A 407 9.36 -18.33 -8.29
CA LEU A 407 9.99 -18.31 -9.61
C LEU A 407 10.70 -16.99 -9.94
N TYR A 408 10.38 -15.90 -9.22
CA TYR A 408 10.84 -14.55 -9.56
C TYR A 408 11.86 -14.01 -8.57
N SER A 409 12.80 -13.23 -9.09
CA SER A 409 13.87 -12.60 -8.28
C SER A 409 13.42 -11.31 -7.58
N ASN A 410 12.41 -10.64 -8.13
CA ASN A 410 11.90 -9.33 -7.72
C ASN A 410 10.39 -9.33 -7.40
N TYR A 411 9.83 -10.46 -6.96
CA TYR A 411 8.41 -10.53 -6.57
C TYR A 411 8.06 -9.59 -5.39
N SER A 412 9.07 -9.19 -4.60
CA SER A 412 8.91 -8.19 -3.54
C SER A 412 8.34 -6.86 -4.03
N ASP A 413 8.61 -6.48 -5.29
CA ASP A 413 8.12 -5.23 -5.86
C ASP A 413 6.59 -5.30 -6.08
N VAL A 414 6.08 -6.48 -6.46
CA VAL A 414 4.63 -6.75 -6.56
C VAL A 414 3.99 -6.71 -5.17
N THR A 415 4.62 -7.33 -4.17
CA THR A 415 4.13 -7.29 -2.78
C THR A 415 4.06 -5.85 -2.26
N ALA A 416 5.09 -5.05 -2.49
CA ALA A 416 5.12 -3.65 -2.07
C ALA A 416 4.03 -2.81 -2.77
N ALA A 417 3.76 -3.06 -4.05
CA ALA A 417 2.68 -2.37 -4.76
C ALA A 417 1.29 -2.74 -4.22
N ILE A 418 1.08 -3.99 -3.80
CA ILE A 418 -0.17 -4.43 -3.16
C ILE A 418 -0.31 -3.81 -1.77
N GLU A 419 0.75 -3.81 -0.96
CA GLU A 419 0.74 -3.21 0.38
C GLU A 419 0.52 -1.69 0.36
N ALA A 420 0.87 -1.03 -0.73
CA ALA A 420 0.66 0.41 -0.93
C ALA A 420 -0.79 0.77 -1.29
N VAL A 421 -1.70 -0.20 -1.46
CA VAL A 421 -3.10 0.06 -1.78
C VAL A 421 -3.80 0.71 -0.58
N ASP A 422 -4.23 1.95 -0.77
CA ASP A 422 -5.07 2.66 0.19
C ASP A 422 -6.55 2.49 -0.19
N ARG A 423 -7.30 1.82 0.66
CA ARG A 423 -8.74 1.53 0.44
C ARG A 423 -9.68 2.61 0.98
N ASN A 424 -9.13 3.75 1.42
CA ASN A 424 -9.91 4.87 1.95
C ASN A 424 -10.02 6.01 0.92
N LYS A 425 -10.08 5.68 -0.36
CA LYS A 425 -10.26 6.68 -1.42
C LYS A 425 -11.73 6.83 -1.78
N SER A 426 -12.12 8.08 -2.01
CA SER A 426 -13.46 8.40 -2.49
C SER A 426 -13.57 8.28 -4.01
N LYS A 427 -14.80 8.28 -4.49
CA LYS A 427 -15.11 8.31 -5.93
C LYS A 427 -14.50 9.52 -6.64
N ALA A 428 -14.40 10.66 -5.95
CA ALA A 428 -13.70 11.84 -6.47
C ALA A 428 -12.18 11.59 -6.66
N GLU A 429 -11.61 10.60 -5.96
CA GLU A 429 -10.22 10.19 -6.08
C GLU A 429 -10.02 8.93 -6.95
N GLN A 430 -11.01 8.54 -7.77
CA GLN A 430 -10.96 7.31 -8.58
C GLN A 430 -9.67 7.19 -9.40
N SER A 431 -9.17 8.30 -9.94
CA SER A 431 -7.91 8.30 -10.70
C SER A 431 -6.70 7.82 -9.90
N LYS A 432 -6.68 8.05 -8.58
CA LYS A 432 -5.64 7.54 -7.68
C LYS A 432 -5.76 6.03 -7.49
N VAL A 433 -6.98 5.52 -7.41
CA VAL A 433 -7.26 4.07 -7.33
C VAL A 433 -6.84 3.36 -8.62
N ASP A 434 -7.17 3.95 -9.78
CA ASP A 434 -6.74 3.43 -11.07
C ASP A 434 -5.21 3.40 -11.20
N ALA A 435 -4.52 4.40 -10.66
CA ALA A 435 -3.06 4.43 -10.61
C ALA A 435 -2.47 3.32 -9.72
N MET A 436 -3.13 2.94 -8.61
CA MET A 436 -2.72 1.80 -7.77
C MET A 436 -2.84 0.47 -8.55
N ALA A 437 -3.93 0.27 -9.29
CA ALA A 437 -4.08 -0.90 -10.16
C ALA A 437 -2.97 -0.97 -11.20
N GLN A 438 -2.68 0.15 -11.88
CA GLN A 438 -1.59 0.25 -12.86
C GLN A 438 -0.22 -0.03 -12.24
N ALA A 439 0.04 0.41 -11.00
CA ALA A 439 1.29 0.13 -10.30
C ALA A 439 1.49 -1.36 -10.05
N ILE A 440 0.45 -2.09 -9.64
CA ILE A 440 0.50 -3.55 -9.46
C ILE A 440 0.73 -4.24 -10.80
N GLU A 441 0.00 -3.86 -11.85
CA GLU A 441 0.16 -4.43 -13.19
C GLU A 441 1.56 -4.17 -13.76
N ALA A 442 2.12 -2.98 -13.55
CA ALA A 442 3.47 -2.64 -13.95
C ALA A 442 4.52 -3.47 -13.20
N ALA A 443 4.34 -3.68 -11.89
CA ALA A 443 5.21 -4.54 -11.10
C ALA A 443 5.16 -6.00 -11.58
N ILE A 444 3.97 -6.51 -11.92
CA ILE A 444 3.81 -7.85 -12.52
C ILE A 444 4.52 -7.95 -13.89
N ALA A 445 4.36 -6.93 -14.73
CA ALA A 445 5.00 -6.89 -16.06
C ALA A 445 6.53 -6.80 -16.00
N ALA A 446 7.07 -6.25 -14.90
CA ALA A 446 8.50 -6.13 -14.65
C ALA A 446 9.13 -7.35 -13.95
N LEU A 447 8.38 -8.44 -13.76
CA LEU A 447 8.87 -9.63 -13.08
C LEU A 447 10.00 -10.31 -13.88
N GLU A 448 11.10 -10.58 -13.20
CA GLU A 448 12.25 -11.30 -13.73
C GLU A 448 12.35 -12.69 -13.09
N TYR A 449 12.44 -13.73 -13.90
CA TYR A 449 12.66 -15.08 -13.38
C TYR A 449 14.01 -15.19 -12.68
N LYS A 450 14.07 -15.95 -11.60
CA LYS A 450 15.34 -16.37 -10.99
C LYS A 450 16.20 -17.15 -11.98
N ALA A 451 17.51 -17.02 -11.87
CA ALA A 451 18.42 -17.87 -12.64
C ALA A 451 18.22 -19.36 -12.26
N ALA A 452 18.43 -20.23 -13.22
CA ALA A 452 18.46 -21.67 -12.95
C ALA A 452 19.65 -22.03 -12.03
N ASP A 453 19.53 -23.12 -11.30
CA ASP A 453 20.61 -23.68 -10.47
C ASP A 453 21.57 -24.51 -11.31
N TYR A 454 22.79 -24.00 -11.47
CA TYR A 454 23.89 -24.66 -12.22
C TYR A 454 24.79 -25.52 -11.34
N SER A 455 24.48 -25.73 -10.06
CA SER A 455 25.35 -26.48 -9.14
C SER A 455 25.72 -27.87 -9.62
N LYS A 456 24.80 -28.60 -10.26
CA LYS A 456 25.03 -29.91 -10.85
C LYS A 456 25.95 -29.83 -12.07
N VAL A 457 25.76 -28.83 -12.93
CA VAL A 457 26.60 -28.58 -14.11
C VAL A 457 28.03 -28.27 -13.67
N ASP A 458 28.18 -27.40 -12.71
CA ASP A 458 29.47 -27.00 -12.15
C ASP A 458 30.21 -28.19 -11.50
N ALA A 459 29.48 -29.05 -10.81
CA ALA A 459 30.00 -30.29 -10.26
C ALA A 459 30.43 -31.28 -11.35
N ALA A 460 29.64 -31.42 -12.43
CA ALA A 460 29.97 -32.29 -13.54
C ALA A 460 31.21 -31.77 -14.33
N ILE A 461 31.29 -30.45 -14.55
CA ILE A 461 32.46 -29.80 -15.13
C ILE A 461 33.70 -29.98 -14.27
N ALA A 462 33.57 -29.84 -12.94
CA ALA A 462 34.68 -30.06 -12.01
C ALA A 462 35.17 -31.50 -12.07
N LYS A 463 34.27 -32.50 -12.15
CA LYS A 463 34.63 -33.90 -12.37
C LYS A 463 35.37 -34.08 -13.68
N ALA A 464 34.87 -33.52 -14.79
CA ALA A 464 35.50 -33.59 -16.10
C ALA A 464 36.93 -32.99 -16.09
N ASN A 465 37.09 -31.82 -15.46
CA ASN A 465 38.36 -31.12 -15.35
C ASN A 465 39.40 -31.83 -14.46
N ALA A 466 38.95 -32.65 -13.51
CA ALA A 466 39.83 -33.45 -12.64
C ALA A 466 40.40 -34.68 -13.38
N LEU A 467 39.85 -35.07 -14.52
CA LEU A 467 40.33 -36.20 -15.29
C LEU A 467 41.58 -35.83 -16.10
N ASN A 468 42.56 -36.72 -16.09
CA ASN A 468 43.71 -36.59 -16.99
C ASN A 468 43.34 -37.13 -18.39
N LYS A 469 43.06 -36.22 -19.32
CA LYS A 469 42.62 -36.56 -20.69
C LYS A 469 43.60 -37.47 -21.45
N ASP A 470 44.89 -37.40 -21.10
CA ASP A 470 45.90 -38.22 -21.76
C ASP A 470 45.73 -39.71 -21.46
N ASN A 471 44.99 -40.08 -20.44
CA ASN A 471 44.72 -41.47 -20.05
C ASN A 471 43.64 -42.14 -20.92
N TYR A 472 42.86 -41.37 -21.71
CA TYR A 472 41.70 -41.90 -22.43
C TYR A 472 41.95 -42.01 -23.95
N LYS A 473 41.27 -42.95 -24.58
CA LYS A 473 41.36 -43.17 -26.05
C LYS A 473 40.79 -42.01 -26.83
N ASP A 474 39.64 -41.50 -26.35
CA ASP A 474 38.97 -40.32 -26.90
C ASP A 474 38.35 -39.52 -25.74
N PHE A 475 38.61 -38.22 -25.67
CA PHE A 475 38.10 -37.31 -24.68
C PHE A 475 37.20 -36.21 -25.31
N THR A 476 37.03 -36.21 -26.62
CA THR A 476 36.33 -35.17 -27.39
C THR A 476 34.88 -35.07 -27.02
N GLY A 477 34.21 -36.17 -26.67
CA GLY A 477 32.82 -36.18 -26.21
C GLY A 477 32.61 -35.36 -24.92
N VAL A 478 33.56 -35.48 -23.98
CA VAL A 478 33.50 -34.70 -22.72
C VAL A 478 33.74 -33.20 -22.98
N GLU A 479 34.74 -32.89 -23.81
CA GLU A 479 35.05 -31.51 -24.21
C GLU A 479 33.83 -30.85 -24.92
N ALA A 480 33.17 -31.60 -25.82
CA ALA A 480 31.98 -31.13 -26.51
C ALA A 480 30.80 -30.89 -25.56
N ALA A 481 30.54 -31.83 -24.64
CA ALA A 481 29.46 -31.66 -23.64
C ALA A 481 29.71 -30.47 -22.73
N VAL A 482 30.93 -30.27 -22.25
CA VAL A 482 31.28 -29.09 -21.43
C VAL A 482 31.12 -27.78 -22.22
N LYS A 483 31.54 -27.77 -23.49
CA LYS A 483 31.41 -26.59 -24.36
C LYS A 483 29.96 -26.26 -24.72
N ALA A 484 29.09 -27.25 -24.75
CA ALA A 484 27.67 -27.09 -25.05
C ALA A 484 26.84 -26.47 -23.89
N VAL A 485 27.46 -26.23 -22.74
CA VAL A 485 26.76 -25.62 -21.58
C VAL A 485 26.39 -24.17 -21.88
N VAL A 486 25.09 -23.88 -21.78
CA VAL A 486 24.48 -22.56 -21.90
C VAL A 486 24.16 -22.04 -20.49
N ARG A 487 24.53 -20.77 -20.15
CA ARG A 487 24.46 -20.27 -18.79
C ARG A 487 23.48 -19.10 -18.57
N ASP A 488 22.58 -18.89 -19.50
CA ASP A 488 21.55 -17.83 -19.45
C ASP A 488 20.12 -18.36 -19.21
N LYS A 489 20.03 -19.62 -18.76
CA LYS A 489 18.75 -20.25 -18.45
C LYS A 489 18.19 -19.74 -17.12
N ASN A 490 16.87 -19.57 -17.07
CA ASN A 490 16.15 -19.24 -15.85
C ASN A 490 15.57 -20.50 -15.17
N ILE A 491 14.99 -20.32 -14.00
CA ILE A 491 14.48 -21.42 -13.16
C ILE A 491 13.39 -22.26 -13.84
N THR A 492 12.61 -21.71 -14.77
CA THR A 492 11.59 -22.48 -15.51
C THR A 492 12.21 -23.45 -16.51
N GLU A 493 13.48 -23.27 -16.86
CA GLU A 493 14.28 -24.10 -17.76
C GLU A 493 15.24 -25.01 -16.98
N GLN A 494 15.03 -25.21 -15.67
CA GLN A 494 15.91 -26.03 -14.81
C GLN A 494 16.13 -27.45 -15.37
N SER A 495 15.11 -28.04 -15.99
CA SER A 495 15.23 -29.36 -16.59
C SER A 495 16.25 -29.43 -17.73
N GLU A 496 16.41 -28.33 -18.49
CA GLU A 496 17.42 -28.24 -19.54
C GLU A 496 18.83 -28.15 -18.94
N VAL A 497 18.96 -27.38 -17.82
CA VAL A 497 20.22 -27.27 -17.09
C VAL A 497 20.62 -28.63 -16.49
N ASP A 498 19.68 -29.37 -15.91
CA ASP A 498 19.91 -30.72 -15.39
C ASP A 498 20.32 -31.70 -16.53
N ALA A 499 19.73 -31.54 -17.71
CA ALA A 499 20.10 -32.33 -18.88
C ALA A 499 21.54 -32.04 -19.35
N MET A 500 22.03 -30.80 -19.27
CA MET A 500 23.42 -30.44 -19.57
C MET A 500 24.38 -31.11 -18.58
N ALA A 501 24.07 -31.11 -17.28
CA ALA A 501 24.85 -31.82 -16.28
C ALA A 501 24.94 -33.32 -16.59
N LYS A 502 23.77 -33.90 -16.89
CA LYS A 502 23.70 -35.33 -17.27
C LYS A 502 24.49 -35.65 -18.53
N ALA A 503 24.45 -34.79 -19.54
CA ALA A 503 25.22 -35.00 -20.78
C ALA A 503 26.72 -35.05 -20.51
N ILE A 504 27.25 -34.23 -19.61
CA ILE A 504 28.66 -34.26 -19.19
C ILE A 504 28.96 -35.57 -18.44
N GLU A 505 28.09 -35.97 -17.49
CA GLU A 505 28.26 -37.19 -16.72
C GLU A 505 28.20 -38.44 -17.61
N ASP A 506 27.26 -38.46 -18.56
CA ASP A 506 27.16 -39.56 -19.55
C ASP A 506 28.41 -39.62 -20.43
N ALA A 507 28.94 -38.47 -20.86
CA ALA A 507 30.18 -38.42 -21.64
C ALA A 507 31.39 -38.91 -20.84
N ILE A 508 31.46 -38.55 -19.54
CA ILE A 508 32.51 -39.08 -18.63
C ILE A 508 32.37 -40.60 -18.46
N ALA A 509 31.14 -41.09 -18.29
CA ALA A 509 30.88 -42.51 -18.10
C ALA A 509 31.22 -43.34 -19.37
N ALA A 510 31.17 -42.73 -20.54
CA ALA A 510 31.51 -43.38 -21.81
C ALA A 510 33.02 -43.44 -22.08
N LEU A 511 33.85 -42.80 -21.26
CA LEU A 511 35.29 -42.77 -21.47
C LEU A 511 35.92 -44.16 -21.36
N GLN A 512 36.81 -44.45 -22.28
CA GLN A 512 37.62 -45.68 -22.27
C GLN A 512 39.07 -45.32 -22.06
N TYR A 513 39.71 -45.96 -21.11
CA TYR A 513 41.15 -45.81 -20.88
C TYR A 513 41.94 -46.30 -22.08
N LYS A 514 43.06 -45.66 -22.38
CA LYS A 514 44.11 -46.19 -23.24
C LYS A 514 44.67 -47.46 -22.65
N ASP A 515 45.09 -48.35 -23.51
CA ASP A 515 45.79 -49.55 -23.07
C ASP A 515 47.17 -49.19 -22.48
N ALA A 516 47.62 -49.93 -21.53
CA ALA A 516 48.96 -49.76 -20.99
C ALA A 516 50.02 -50.04 -22.04
N ASP A 517 51.16 -49.38 -21.90
CA ASP A 517 52.32 -49.63 -22.82
C ASP A 517 53.09 -50.84 -22.32
N TYR A 518 53.01 -51.92 -23.13
CA TYR A 518 53.71 -53.18 -22.90
C TYR A 518 55.06 -53.24 -23.58
N THR A 519 55.57 -52.17 -24.22
CA THR A 519 56.83 -52.19 -25.00
C THR A 519 57.99 -52.71 -24.16
N LYS A 520 58.14 -52.38 -22.92
CA LYS A 520 59.19 -52.87 -22.00
C LYS A 520 59.02 -54.35 -21.70
N VAL A 521 57.78 -54.79 -21.45
CA VAL A 521 57.48 -56.21 -21.20
C VAL A 521 57.79 -57.01 -22.40
N ASP A 522 57.38 -56.58 -23.59
CA ASP A 522 57.61 -57.26 -24.84
C ASP A 522 59.12 -57.35 -25.15
N ALA A 523 59.87 -56.27 -24.86
CA ALA A 523 61.33 -56.27 -25.01
C ALA A 523 62.01 -57.25 -24.04
N ALA A 524 61.55 -57.26 -22.76
CA ALA A 524 62.07 -58.16 -21.77
C ALA A 524 61.78 -59.64 -22.07
N ILE A 525 60.56 -59.93 -22.61
CA ILE A 525 60.18 -61.25 -23.08
C ILE A 525 61.03 -61.63 -24.28
N ALA A 526 61.25 -60.73 -25.25
CA ALA A 526 62.12 -61.00 -26.41
C ALA A 526 63.55 -61.30 -25.99
N ASN A 527 64.07 -60.54 -25.03
CA ASN A 527 65.39 -60.80 -24.45
C ASN A 527 65.47 -62.21 -23.79
N ALA A 528 64.43 -62.57 -23.04
CA ALA A 528 64.33 -63.88 -22.40
C ALA A 528 64.32 -65.02 -23.47
N ASN A 529 63.52 -64.84 -24.52
CA ASN A 529 63.34 -65.80 -25.58
C ASN A 529 64.61 -65.95 -26.51
N ALA A 530 65.45 -64.92 -26.58
CA ALA A 530 66.68 -64.91 -27.29
C ALA A 530 67.80 -65.76 -26.58
N LEU A 531 67.62 -66.07 -25.33
CA LEU A 531 68.59 -66.88 -24.57
C LEU A 531 68.32 -68.38 -24.76
N ASN A 532 69.44 -69.17 -24.95
CA ASN A 532 69.31 -70.61 -24.93
C ASN A 532 69.26 -71.04 -23.42
N LYS A 533 68.12 -71.48 -22.94
CA LYS A 533 67.90 -71.89 -21.55
C LYS A 533 68.83 -73.04 -21.08
N ASN A 534 69.31 -73.84 -22.02
CA ASN A 534 70.21 -74.93 -21.71
C ASN A 534 71.62 -74.48 -21.25
N ASP A 535 71.97 -73.20 -21.53
CA ASP A 535 73.23 -72.58 -21.12
C ASP A 535 73.29 -72.10 -19.71
N TYR A 536 72.15 -72.14 -18.99
CA TYR A 536 72.01 -71.63 -17.64
C TYR A 536 71.73 -72.75 -16.64
N LYS A 537 72.12 -72.53 -15.35
CA LYS A 537 71.91 -73.50 -14.24
C LYS A 537 70.43 -73.73 -13.94
N ASP A 538 69.71 -72.66 -13.87
CA ASP A 538 68.27 -72.65 -13.65
C ASP A 538 67.65 -71.50 -14.46
N PHE A 539 66.63 -71.77 -15.23
CA PHE A 539 65.90 -70.79 -16.07
C PHE A 539 64.45 -70.65 -15.58
N SER A 540 64.06 -71.36 -14.52
CA SER A 540 62.68 -71.47 -14.09
C SER A 540 62.13 -70.13 -13.59
N SER A 541 62.94 -69.28 -12.93
CA SER A 541 62.56 -67.95 -12.49
C SER A 541 62.23 -67.03 -13.64
N VAL A 542 62.94 -67.12 -14.78
CA VAL A 542 62.63 -66.34 -15.99
C VAL A 542 61.32 -66.82 -16.63
N GLU A 543 61.12 -68.13 -16.73
CA GLU A 543 59.89 -68.72 -17.23
C GLU A 543 58.68 -68.34 -16.36
N ALA A 544 58.82 -68.36 -15.04
CA ALA A 544 57.82 -67.99 -14.11
C ALA A 544 57.45 -66.47 -14.24
N ALA A 545 58.44 -65.59 -14.38
CA ALA A 545 58.24 -64.18 -14.58
C ALA A 545 57.55 -63.86 -15.94
N VAL A 546 57.95 -64.54 -17.01
CA VAL A 546 57.31 -64.42 -18.36
C VAL A 546 55.85 -64.91 -18.30
N ASN A 547 55.58 -66.05 -17.63
CA ASN A 547 54.23 -66.62 -17.52
C ASN A 547 53.34 -65.82 -16.58
N ALA A 548 53.89 -65.04 -15.68
CA ALA A 548 53.15 -64.15 -14.80
C ALA A 548 52.69 -62.85 -15.44
N VAL A 549 53.02 -62.61 -16.72
CA VAL A 549 52.61 -61.40 -17.43
C VAL A 549 51.12 -61.45 -17.71
N VAL A 550 50.40 -60.46 -17.14
CA VAL A 550 48.96 -60.21 -17.36
C VAL A 550 48.80 -59.13 -18.42
N ARG A 551 48.14 -59.48 -19.53
CA ARG A 551 47.80 -58.55 -20.61
C ARG A 551 46.45 -57.93 -20.42
N GLY A 552 46.13 -56.78 -21.12
CA GLY A 552 44.86 -56.12 -21.09
C GLY A 552 44.69 -55.08 -19.98
N LYS A 553 45.78 -54.71 -19.27
CA LYS A 553 45.77 -53.58 -18.37
C LYS A 553 45.70 -52.26 -19.08
N ASN A 554 45.08 -51.27 -18.46
CA ASN A 554 44.98 -49.92 -19.00
C ASN A 554 46.11 -49.02 -18.48
N ILE A 555 46.20 -47.80 -19.02
CA ILE A 555 47.27 -46.83 -18.73
C ILE A 555 47.34 -46.43 -17.24
N THR A 556 46.24 -46.49 -16.49
CA THR A 556 46.27 -46.19 -15.04
C THR A 556 46.98 -47.30 -14.23
N GLU A 557 47.12 -48.46 -14.83
CA GLU A 557 47.82 -49.63 -14.27
C GLU A 557 49.25 -49.79 -14.84
N GLN A 558 49.79 -48.76 -15.53
CA GLN A 558 51.11 -48.79 -16.16
C GLN A 558 52.21 -49.19 -15.18
N SER A 559 52.11 -48.76 -13.95
CA SER A 559 53.11 -49.14 -12.92
C SER A 559 53.15 -50.64 -12.66
N GLU A 560 52.05 -51.36 -12.81
CA GLU A 560 52.00 -52.82 -12.68
C GLU A 560 52.61 -53.48 -13.90
N VAL A 561 52.37 -52.94 -15.09
CA VAL A 561 53.00 -53.40 -16.33
C VAL A 561 54.52 -53.20 -16.22
N ASP A 562 55.00 -52.05 -15.78
CA ASP A 562 56.41 -51.76 -15.58
C ASP A 562 57.05 -52.72 -14.57
N LYS A 563 56.32 -53.11 -13.48
CA LYS A 563 56.78 -54.12 -12.53
C LYS A 563 56.94 -55.52 -13.17
N MET A 564 56.03 -55.91 -14.07
CA MET A 564 56.15 -57.17 -14.80
C MET A 564 57.40 -57.17 -15.67
N ALA A 565 57.65 -56.06 -16.42
CA ALA A 565 58.90 -55.94 -17.20
C ALA A 565 60.12 -56.06 -16.28
N LYS A 566 60.11 -55.33 -15.17
CA LYS A 566 61.21 -55.38 -14.19
C LYS A 566 61.43 -56.78 -13.63
N ALA A 567 60.36 -57.51 -13.32
CA ALA A 567 60.46 -58.86 -12.78
C ALA A 567 61.15 -59.80 -13.74
N ILE A 568 60.87 -59.67 -15.06
CA ILE A 568 61.57 -60.46 -16.12
C ILE A 568 63.05 -60.04 -16.20
N GLU A 569 63.33 -58.74 -16.22
CA GLU A 569 64.68 -58.18 -16.23
C GLU A 569 65.52 -58.62 -15.03
N ASP A 570 64.91 -58.54 -13.82
CA ASP A 570 65.55 -58.98 -12.58
C ASP A 570 65.86 -60.51 -12.65
N ALA A 571 64.91 -61.31 -13.16
CA ALA A 571 65.08 -62.72 -13.31
C ALA A 571 66.21 -63.07 -14.36
N LEU A 572 66.24 -62.29 -15.44
CA LEU A 572 67.30 -62.39 -16.44
C LEU A 572 68.68 -62.02 -15.85
N ALA A 573 68.76 -61.00 -15.08
CA ALA A 573 69.98 -60.54 -14.42
C ALA A 573 70.49 -61.51 -13.38
N ALA A 574 69.63 -62.34 -12.78
CA ALA A 574 69.98 -63.35 -11.81
C ALA A 574 70.44 -64.69 -12.46
N LEU A 575 70.43 -64.82 -13.76
CA LEU A 575 70.80 -66.05 -14.44
C LEU A 575 72.28 -66.35 -14.25
N GLU A 576 72.57 -67.54 -13.80
CA GLU A 576 73.96 -68.11 -13.74
C GLU A 576 74.19 -69.07 -14.87
N LYS A 577 75.27 -68.81 -15.70
CA LYS A 577 75.68 -69.75 -16.75
C LYS A 577 76.25 -71.07 -16.20
N LYS A 578 75.96 -72.15 -16.89
CA LYS A 578 76.60 -73.43 -16.59
C LYS A 578 78.10 -73.30 -16.80
N PRO A 579 78.95 -73.90 -15.99
CA PRO A 579 80.38 -73.98 -16.27
C PRO A 579 80.60 -74.66 -17.64
N ALA A 580 81.52 -74.14 -18.49
CA ALA A 580 81.88 -74.74 -19.72
C ALA A 580 82.50 -76.14 -19.45
N SER A 581 81.99 -77.19 -20.11
CA SER A 581 82.62 -78.56 -20.10
C SER A 581 84.00 -78.47 -20.70
N ILE A 582 84.99 -78.64 -19.79
CA ILE A 582 86.38 -78.78 -20.28
C ILE A 582 86.55 -80.17 -20.91
N ILE A 583 86.70 -80.23 -22.24
CA ILE A 583 87.26 -81.39 -22.94
C ILE A 583 88.78 -81.20 -22.93
N PRO A 584 89.60 -82.13 -22.43
CA PRO A 584 91.04 -81.95 -22.45
C PRO A 584 91.61 -82.40 -23.76
N GLY A 585 92.44 -81.61 -24.43
CA GLY A 585 93.24 -82.03 -25.54
C GLY A 585 93.81 -80.92 -26.43
N THR A 586 95.12 -80.75 -26.17
CA THR A 586 96.25 -80.28 -26.95
C THR A 586 96.50 -78.78 -27.12
N SER A 587 97.64 -78.47 -26.64
CA SER A 587 98.49 -77.32 -26.72
C SER A 587 98.55 -76.65 -28.12
N ASP A 588 98.50 -75.34 -28.17
CA ASP A 588 99.62 -74.50 -28.61
C ASP A 588 99.32 -72.99 -28.60
N LYS A 589 100.23 -72.36 -27.91
CA LYS A 589 100.70 -70.95 -28.05
C LYS A 589 99.80 -69.78 -28.43
N SER A 590 99.79 -68.87 -27.45
CA SER A 590 99.63 -67.41 -27.50
C SER A 590 100.02 -66.68 -28.84
N PRO A 591 99.46 -65.47 -29.12
CA PRO A 591 99.73 -64.29 -28.26
C PRO A 591 98.54 -63.38 -27.95
N GLN A 592 98.77 -62.62 -26.88
CA GLN A 592 98.01 -61.52 -26.34
C GLN A 592 97.67 -60.44 -27.43
N THR A 593 96.47 -59.90 -27.37
CA THR A 593 96.24 -58.47 -27.26
C THR A 593 94.87 -58.24 -26.63
N GLY A 594 94.85 -57.32 -25.68
CA GLY A 594 93.68 -56.97 -24.91
C GLY A 594 92.72 -56.10 -25.63
N ASP A 595 91.52 -56.19 -25.19
CA ASP A 595 90.73 -55.02 -24.89
C ASP A 595 89.55 -55.45 -24.00
N THR A 596 89.56 -55.00 -22.76
CA THR A 596 88.45 -55.08 -21.82
C THR A 596 87.53 -53.91 -22.06
N GLY A 597 86.72 -53.98 -23.10
CA GLY A 597 85.62 -53.03 -23.28
C GLY A 597 84.54 -53.33 -22.25
N ASN A 598 84.44 -52.51 -21.26
CA ASN A 598 83.53 -52.58 -20.12
C ASN A 598 82.08 -52.33 -20.61
N LEU A 599 81.34 -53.40 -20.98
CA LEU A 599 79.95 -53.36 -21.42
C LEU A 599 79.03 -52.68 -20.41
N ALA A 600 79.44 -52.63 -19.15
CA ALA A 600 78.71 -51.97 -18.11
C ALA A 600 78.70 -50.39 -18.22
N LEU A 601 79.74 -49.84 -18.94
CA LEU A 601 79.84 -48.39 -19.17
C LEU A 601 78.93 -47.89 -20.28
N TRP A 602 78.64 -48.75 -21.30
CA TRP A 602 77.73 -48.39 -22.38
C TRP A 602 76.26 -48.42 -21.98
N ILE A 603 75.87 -49.29 -21.05
CA ILE A 603 74.51 -49.33 -20.48
C ILE A 603 74.23 -48.10 -19.57
N ALA A 604 75.26 -47.63 -18.83
CA ALA A 604 75.13 -46.42 -17.99
C ALA A 604 75.01 -45.13 -18.83
N LEU A 605 75.60 -45.03 -20.02
CA LEU A 605 75.51 -43.89 -20.93
C LEU A 605 74.16 -43.80 -21.65
N LEU A 606 73.50 -44.94 -21.91
CA LEU A 606 72.17 -44.98 -22.54
C LEU A 606 71.06 -44.46 -21.53
N PHE A 607 71.24 -44.64 -20.24
CA PHE A 607 70.31 -44.10 -19.22
C PHE A 607 70.55 -42.62 -18.95
N ALA A 608 71.72 -42.07 -19.15
CA ALA A 608 71.99 -40.62 -18.92
C ALA A 608 71.42 -39.72 -20.03
N SER A 609 71.23 -40.26 -21.30
CA SER A 609 70.69 -39.47 -22.40
C SER A 609 69.17 -39.36 -22.38
N CYS A 610 68.41 -40.27 -21.75
CA CYS A 610 66.97 -40.18 -21.58
C CYS A 610 66.56 -39.28 -20.41
N GLY A 611 67.42 -39.07 -19.42
CA GLY A 611 67.12 -38.17 -18.28
C GLY A 611 67.25 -36.68 -18.61
N ALA A 612 68.07 -36.31 -19.59
CA ALA A 612 68.33 -34.88 -19.91
C ALA A 612 67.21 -34.22 -20.75
N THR A 613 66.43 -35.03 -21.50
CA THR A 613 65.33 -34.49 -22.33
C THR A 613 64.07 -34.17 -21.52
N ILE A 614 63.89 -34.76 -20.33
CA ILE A 614 62.74 -34.51 -19.45
C ILE A 614 62.96 -33.25 -18.59
N ALA A 615 64.22 -32.91 -18.23
CA ALA A 615 64.50 -31.72 -17.42
C ALA A 615 64.38 -30.38 -18.18
N ILE A 616 64.60 -30.39 -19.50
CA ILE A 616 64.54 -29.14 -20.33
C ILE A 616 63.10 -28.73 -20.67
N THR A 617 62.16 -29.68 -20.68
CA THR A 617 60.72 -29.39 -20.96
C THR A 617 59.98 -28.82 -19.76
N VAL A 618 60.42 -29.06 -18.51
CA VAL A 618 59.78 -28.56 -17.29
C VAL A 618 60.23 -27.15 -16.96
N VAL A 619 61.47 -26.75 -17.32
CA VAL A 619 61.99 -25.40 -16.99
C VAL A 619 61.46 -24.35 -17.98
N ASN A 620 61.08 -24.69 -19.21
CA ASN A 620 60.55 -23.75 -20.19
C ASN A 620 59.03 -23.44 -20.01
N ARG A 621 58.30 -24.23 -19.23
CA ARG A 621 56.88 -23.93 -18.90
C ARG A 621 56.67 -22.99 -17.74
N LYS A 622 57.69 -22.77 -16.86
CA LYS A 622 57.57 -21.83 -15.73
C LYS A 622 57.90 -20.36 -16.04
N LYS A 623 58.36 -20.05 -17.25
CA LYS A 623 58.71 -18.67 -17.67
C LYS A 623 57.63 -17.96 -18.50
N LYS A 624 56.46 -18.58 -18.73
CA LYS A 624 55.39 -18.00 -19.56
C LYS A 624 54.15 -17.53 -18.76
N TYR A 625 54.23 -17.54 -17.42
CA TYR A 625 53.11 -17.11 -16.55
C TYR A 625 53.44 -15.96 -15.59
N ASN A 626 54.46 -15.13 -15.93
CA ASN A 626 54.66 -13.83 -15.27
C ASN A 626 55.02 -12.80 -16.33
N ARG A 627 53.99 -12.34 -17.01
CA ARG A 627 53.91 -10.99 -17.62
C ARG A 627 52.47 -10.59 -17.77
#